data_0b22087c3a496eb2f9f54bee84b4eda5
#
_entry.id   0b22087c3a496eb2f9f54bee84b4eda5
#
_cell.length_a   1.000
_cell.length_b   1.000
_cell.length_c   1.000
_cell.angle_alpha   90.00
_cell.angle_beta   90.00
_cell.angle_gamma   90.00
#
_symmetry.space_group_name_H-M   'P 1'
#
loop_
_entity.id
_entity.type
_entity.pdbx_description
1 polymer ?
#
loop_
_entity_poly.entity_id
_entity_poly.type
_entity_poly.pdbx_seq_one_letter_code
_entity_poly.pdbx_strand_id
1 'polypeptide(L)'
;GITPHGRSYTGLCSGHLSRLVRSDNSALPIRLWIRPGSFVNLPLEPAQPLLASNDHISRHFETPVLCIGAGTGVAPLRSLILERDAVGSINSGHNVVDQNQSTDNATSSTQLVDSILVFGCRKQSADFYYESEWKSLSDRASLRLLTAFSRDQYYKMYVQRAAREADGGTMLTRHILENRGAVYIAGGAKMAHCVKDEIVECLAAVLPGGEREAKLVL
;
A
#
# COMPACT_ATOMS: atom_id res chain seq x y z
N GLY A 1 18.07 -14.55 15.85
CA GLY A 1 18.99 -13.89 14.92
C GLY A 1 20.44 -14.26 15.18
N ILE A 2 21.32 -13.99 14.24
CA ILE A 2 22.77 -14.17 14.38
C ILE A 2 23.41 -12.81 14.13
N THR A 3 24.29 -12.39 15.05
CA THR A 3 25.07 -11.16 14.90
C THR A 3 26.13 -11.31 13.79
N PRO A 4 26.66 -10.19 13.24
CA PRO A 4 27.79 -10.25 12.29
C PRO A 4 29.00 -11.05 12.78
N HIS A 5 29.18 -11.17 14.11
CA HIS A 5 30.26 -11.95 14.75
C HIS A 5 29.85 -13.38 15.13
N GLY A 6 28.77 -13.91 14.55
CA GLY A 6 28.37 -15.30 14.72
C GLY A 6 27.64 -15.63 16.04
N ARG A 7 27.34 -14.65 16.90
CA ARG A 7 26.57 -14.91 18.13
C ARG A 7 25.09 -15.02 17.82
N SER A 8 24.45 -16.09 18.30
CA SER A 8 23.00 -16.20 18.27
C SER A 8 22.39 -15.30 19.34
N TYR A 9 21.28 -14.66 19.00
CA TYR A 9 20.48 -13.88 19.95
C TYR A 9 18.99 -14.03 19.68
N THR A 10 18.21 -13.93 20.75
CA THR A 10 16.75 -13.88 20.68
C THR A 10 16.32 -12.49 21.15
N GLY A 11 15.57 -11.78 20.32
CA GLY A 11 15.03 -10.48 20.71
C GLY A 11 14.08 -10.61 21.91
N LEU A 12 14.16 -9.70 22.87
CA LEU A 12 13.31 -9.75 24.06
C LEU A 12 11.82 -9.71 23.72
N CYS A 13 11.38 -8.66 23.03
CA CYS A 13 9.96 -8.49 22.66
C CYS A 13 9.52 -9.49 21.59
N SER A 14 10.23 -9.57 20.47
CA SER A 14 9.87 -10.47 19.37
C SER A 14 9.95 -11.94 19.76
N GLY A 15 10.96 -12.32 20.54
CA GLY A 15 11.07 -13.68 21.07
C GLY A 15 9.98 -14.02 22.08
N HIS A 16 9.53 -13.05 22.89
CA HIS A 16 8.39 -13.21 23.78
C HIS A 16 7.10 -13.41 22.99
N LEU A 17 6.77 -12.52 22.06
CA LEU A 17 5.59 -12.61 21.23
C LEU A 17 5.54 -13.90 20.41
N SER A 18 6.66 -14.32 19.83
CA SER A 18 6.76 -15.58 19.07
C SER A 18 6.50 -16.82 19.93
N ARG A 19 6.82 -16.77 21.22
CA ARG A 19 6.50 -17.87 22.15
C ARG A 19 5.02 -17.89 22.53
N LEU A 20 4.40 -16.72 22.70
CA LEU A 20 2.97 -16.61 23.00
C LEU A 20 2.08 -17.21 21.91
N VAL A 21 2.42 -16.97 20.66
CA VAL A 21 1.68 -17.52 19.51
C VAL A 21 1.74 -19.05 19.43
N ARG A 22 2.79 -19.65 20.00
CA ARG A 22 3.00 -21.10 19.97
C ARG A 22 2.43 -21.84 21.18
N SER A 23 2.03 -21.13 22.24
CA SER A 23 1.47 -21.72 23.43
C SER A 23 -0.05 -21.69 23.37
N ASP A 24 -0.67 -22.82 23.08
CA ASP A 24 -2.13 -22.96 22.92
C ASP A 24 -2.95 -22.67 24.20
N ASN A 25 -2.35 -22.37 25.35
CA ASN A 25 -3.09 -22.44 26.60
C ASN A 25 -2.84 -21.34 27.64
N SER A 26 -2.21 -20.23 27.36
CA SER A 26 -2.18 -19.13 28.32
C SER A 26 -2.18 -17.78 27.62
N ALA A 27 -3.35 -17.19 27.48
CA ALA A 27 -3.50 -15.78 27.14
C ALA A 27 -2.92 -14.92 28.28
N LEU A 28 -1.60 -14.76 28.32
CA LEU A 28 -0.97 -13.78 29.18
C LEU A 28 -1.37 -12.40 28.66
N PRO A 29 -1.96 -11.53 29.49
CA PRO A 29 -2.36 -10.21 29.06
C PRO A 29 -1.12 -9.40 28.65
N ILE A 30 -1.15 -8.87 27.42
CA ILE A 30 -0.12 -7.94 26.95
C ILE A 30 -0.64 -6.53 27.14
N ARG A 31 0.12 -5.67 27.82
CA ARG A 31 -0.19 -4.25 27.92
C ARG A 31 0.24 -3.53 26.64
N LEU A 32 -0.69 -2.85 26.00
CA LEU A 32 -0.46 -2.11 24.76
C LEU A 32 -0.79 -0.63 24.95
N TRP A 33 -0.06 0.21 24.26
CA TRP A 33 -0.37 1.64 24.10
C TRP A 33 -0.44 1.94 22.62
N ILE A 34 -1.52 2.57 22.20
CA ILE A 34 -1.70 3.04 20.83
C ILE A 34 -1.20 4.47 20.76
N ARG A 35 -0.35 4.77 19.80
CA ARG A 35 0.13 6.12 19.50
C ARG A 35 -0.20 6.44 18.04
N PRO A 36 -0.44 7.73 17.69
CA PRO A 36 -0.58 8.13 16.31
C PRO A 36 0.62 7.68 15.48
N GLY A 37 0.36 7.12 14.32
CA GLY A 37 1.40 6.71 13.35
C GLY A 37 1.89 7.88 12.51
N SER A 38 2.89 7.60 11.64
CA SER A 38 3.46 8.59 10.74
C SER A 38 2.56 8.90 9.53
N PHE A 39 1.56 8.08 9.24
CA PHE A 39 0.60 8.30 8.16
C PHE A 39 -0.62 9.07 8.68
N VAL A 40 -0.37 10.27 9.16
CA VAL A 40 -1.44 11.13 9.72
C VAL A 40 -2.25 11.88 8.65
N ASN A 41 -1.67 12.05 7.47
CA ASN A 41 -2.29 12.72 6.34
C ASN A 41 -2.71 11.68 5.29
N LEU A 42 -3.58 10.75 5.68
CA LEU A 42 -4.28 9.97 4.68
C LEU A 42 -5.11 10.95 3.85
N PRO A 43 -5.21 10.78 2.52
CA PRO A 43 -6.12 11.55 1.71
C PRO A 43 -7.55 11.09 2.03
N LEU A 44 -7.99 11.45 3.22
CA LEU A 44 -9.38 11.49 3.57
C LEU A 44 -9.87 12.76 2.91
N GLU A 45 -10.66 12.64 1.88
CA GLU A 45 -11.44 13.78 1.44
C GLU A 45 -12.12 14.36 2.66
N PRO A 46 -12.11 15.71 2.85
CA PRO A 46 -12.85 16.29 3.94
C PRO A 46 -14.26 15.76 3.78
N ALA A 47 -14.68 14.91 4.71
CA ALA A 47 -16.06 14.45 4.76
C ALA A 47 -16.89 15.71 4.62
N GLN A 48 -17.66 15.84 3.54
CA GLN A 48 -18.66 16.89 3.47
C GLN A 48 -19.40 16.83 4.79
N PRO A 49 -19.64 17.96 5.50
CA PRO A 49 -20.30 17.91 6.79
C PRO A 49 -21.61 17.16 6.56
N LEU A 50 -21.65 15.93 7.02
CA LEU A 50 -22.82 15.07 6.92
C LEU A 50 -23.91 15.77 7.71
N LEU A 51 -24.82 16.39 6.99
CA LEU A 51 -26.08 16.84 7.53
C LEU A 51 -26.73 15.63 8.21
N ALA A 52 -26.53 15.57 9.54
CA ALA A 52 -27.37 14.89 10.50
C ALA A 52 -27.93 13.51 10.09
N SER A 53 -27.09 12.56 9.71
CA SER A 53 -27.41 11.15 9.81
C SER A 53 -26.35 10.45 10.64
N ASN A 54 -26.80 9.59 11.57
CA ASN A 54 -25.94 8.84 12.50
C ASN A 54 -25.05 7.78 11.83
N ASP A 55 -24.83 7.87 10.54
CA ASP A 55 -24.00 6.95 9.76
C ASP A 55 -22.55 7.40 9.77
N HIS A 56 -21.80 6.92 10.75
CA HIS A 56 -20.36 7.08 10.89
C HIS A 56 -19.53 6.40 9.77
N ILE A 57 -20.12 5.96 8.67
CA ILE A 57 -19.51 5.03 7.72
C ILE A 57 -19.22 5.64 6.34
N SER A 58 -19.62 6.87 6.04
CA SER A 58 -19.31 7.44 4.71
C SER A 58 -17.91 8.06 4.63
N ARG A 59 -16.88 7.25 4.86
CA ARG A 59 -15.51 7.61 4.48
C ARG A 59 -15.33 7.19 3.04
N HIS A 60 -15.31 8.13 2.13
CA HIS A 60 -14.95 7.89 0.74
C HIS A 60 -13.44 8.05 0.60
N PHE A 61 -12.75 6.97 0.22
CA PHE A 61 -11.37 7.02 -0.21
C PHE A 61 -11.36 7.18 -1.74
N GLU A 62 -11.60 8.37 -2.22
CA GLU A 62 -11.65 8.63 -3.66
C GLU A 62 -10.25 8.78 -4.28
N THR A 63 -9.29 9.29 -3.50
CA THR A 63 -7.92 9.48 -3.98
C THR A 63 -7.22 8.13 -4.19
N PRO A 64 -6.74 7.82 -5.41
CA PRO A 64 -5.94 6.62 -5.66
C PRO A 64 -4.66 6.60 -4.82
N VAL A 65 -4.20 5.42 -4.40
CA VAL A 65 -3.01 5.28 -3.59
C VAL A 65 -1.96 4.37 -4.23
N LEU A 66 -0.72 4.81 -4.20
CA LEU A 66 0.46 4.02 -4.54
C LEU A 66 1.26 3.78 -3.26
N CYS A 67 1.28 2.55 -2.82
CA CYS A 67 2.01 2.09 -1.65
C CYS A 67 3.33 1.44 -2.08
N ILE A 68 4.47 1.95 -1.64
CA ILE A 68 5.79 1.39 -1.96
C ILE A 68 6.47 0.98 -0.67
N GLY A 69 6.68 -0.31 -0.48
CA GLY A 69 7.21 -0.85 0.77
C GLY A 69 8.24 -1.95 0.60
N ALA A 70 9.19 -2.04 1.54
CA ALA A 70 10.18 -3.11 1.54
C ALA A 70 10.27 -3.81 2.91
N GLY A 71 10.27 -5.14 2.87
CA GLY A 71 10.34 -5.99 4.05
C GLY A 71 9.21 -5.68 5.05
N THR A 72 9.56 -5.46 6.32
CA THR A 72 8.58 -5.14 7.38
C THR A 72 7.87 -3.79 7.20
N GLY A 73 8.38 -2.92 6.31
CA GLY A 73 7.71 -1.67 5.94
C GLY A 73 6.35 -1.87 5.28
N VAL A 74 6.03 -3.08 4.82
CA VAL A 74 4.70 -3.38 4.28
C VAL A 74 3.58 -3.29 5.32
N ALA A 75 3.86 -3.44 6.62
CA ALA A 75 2.84 -3.51 7.67
C ALA A 75 1.93 -2.27 7.75
N PRO A 76 2.43 -1.02 7.81
CA PRO A 76 1.58 0.16 7.78
C PRO A 76 0.84 0.35 6.46
N LEU A 77 1.44 -0.05 5.34
CA LEU A 77 0.80 0.01 4.02
C LEU A 77 -0.36 -1.00 3.92
N ARG A 78 -0.19 -2.17 4.54
CA ARG A 78 -1.25 -3.17 4.66
C ARG A 78 -2.47 -2.60 5.36
N SER A 79 -2.29 -1.90 6.47
CA SER A 79 -3.41 -1.29 7.21
C SER A 79 -4.21 -0.33 6.34
N LEU A 80 -3.52 0.53 5.57
CA LEU A 80 -4.15 1.45 4.64
C LEU A 80 -4.94 0.73 3.53
N ILE A 81 -4.34 -0.28 2.90
CA ILE A 81 -4.96 -1.03 1.81
C ILE A 81 -6.20 -1.78 2.30
N LEU A 82 -6.12 -2.44 3.47
CA LEU A 82 -7.26 -3.17 4.03
C LEU A 82 -8.40 -2.26 4.45
N GLU A 83 -8.10 -1.08 5.00
CA GLU A 83 -9.13 -0.11 5.34
C GLU A 83 -9.86 0.38 4.08
N ARG A 84 -9.14 0.67 3.00
CA ARG A 84 -9.73 1.06 1.71
C ARG A 84 -10.59 -0.05 1.11
N ASP A 85 -10.13 -1.28 1.13
CA ASP A 85 -10.89 -2.45 0.65
C ASP A 85 -12.19 -2.66 1.46
N ALA A 86 -12.13 -2.53 2.78
CA ALA A 86 -13.28 -2.64 3.65
C ALA A 86 -14.33 -1.56 3.39
N VAL A 87 -13.91 -0.30 3.26
CA VAL A 87 -14.80 0.83 2.95
C VAL A 87 -15.42 0.69 1.55
N GLY A 88 -14.63 0.29 0.55
CA GLY A 88 -15.11 0.05 -0.81
C GLY A 88 -16.16 -1.07 -0.87
N SER A 89 -15.97 -2.13 -0.09
CA SER A 89 -16.91 -3.25 -0.01
C SER A 89 -18.25 -2.85 0.63
N ILE A 90 -18.23 -2.01 1.66
CA ILE A 90 -19.46 -1.50 2.30
C ILE A 90 -20.25 -0.62 1.33
N ASN A 91 -19.58 0.29 0.63
CA ASN A 91 -20.22 1.19 -0.33
C ASN A 91 -20.86 0.43 -1.51
N SER A 92 -20.22 -0.64 -1.97
CA SER A 92 -20.76 -1.52 -3.02
C SER A 92 -21.99 -2.30 -2.57
N GLY A 93 -22.07 -2.68 -1.29
CA GLY A 93 -23.20 -3.41 -0.72
C GLY A 93 -24.47 -2.57 -0.54
N HIS A 94 -24.35 -1.24 -0.39
CA HIS A 94 -25.51 -0.35 -0.24
C HIS A 94 -26.21 -0.02 -1.56
N ASN A 95 -25.57 -0.24 -2.71
CA ASN A 95 -26.15 0.01 -4.04
C ASN A 95 -27.06 -1.13 -4.55
N VAL A 96 -27.33 -2.18 -3.75
CA VAL A 96 -28.13 -3.36 -4.16
C VAL A 96 -29.64 -3.19 -3.91
N VAL A 97 -30.13 -2.09 -3.34
CA VAL A 97 -31.55 -1.95 -2.90
C VAL A 97 -32.43 -1.09 -3.83
N ASP A 98 -31.98 -0.61 -4.98
CA ASP A 98 -32.85 0.06 -5.94
C ASP A 98 -32.63 -0.40 -7.38
N GLN A 99 -32.95 -1.68 -7.66
CA GLN A 99 -33.12 -2.17 -9.03
C GLN A 99 -34.59 -2.16 -9.44
N ASN A 100 -35.11 -1.01 -9.79
CA ASN A 100 -36.27 -0.89 -10.67
C ASN A 100 -36.20 0.39 -11.50
N GLN A 101 -35.25 0.46 -12.43
CA GLN A 101 -35.41 1.27 -13.66
C GLN A 101 -34.43 0.75 -14.72
N SER A 102 -35.02 0.14 -15.73
CA SER A 102 -34.39 -0.23 -16.99
C SER A 102 -33.92 1.00 -17.72
N THR A 103 -32.63 1.08 -18.10
CA THR A 103 -32.23 1.66 -19.38
C THR A 103 -30.83 1.16 -19.74
N ASP A 104 -30.77 0.61 -20.95
CA ASP A 104 -29.58 0.14 -21.65
C ASP A 104 -28.52 1.22 -21.73
N ASN A 105 -27.36 0.97 -21.12
CA ASN A 105 -26.05 1.40 -21.62
C ASN A 105 -24.99 0.71 -20.74
N ALA A 106 -24.66 -0.54 -21.11
CA ALA A 106 -23.50 -1.23 -20.58
C ALA A 106 -22.23 -0.60 -21.15
N THR A 107 -21.85 0.55 -20.62
CA THR A 107 -20.47 0.99 -20.70
C THR A 107 -19.75 0.26 -19.60
N SER A 108 -19.02 -0.79 -19.98
CA SER A 108 -18.04 -1.47 -19.12
C SER A 108 -17.05 -0.43 -18.61
N SER A 109 -17.38 0.22 -17.50
CA SER A 109 -16.43 1.00 -16.75
C SER A 109 -15.44 -0.02 -16.16
N THR A 110 -14.30 -0.16 -16.79
CA THR A 110 -13.14 -0.81 -16.20
C THR A 110 -12.85 -0.05 -14.92
N GLN A 111 -13.30 -0.58 -13.80
CA GLN A 111 -13.11 0.03 -12.49
C GLN A 111 -11.60 0.08 -12.29
N LEU A 112 -11.04 1.27 -12.41
CA LEU A 112 -9.61 1.49 -12.20
C LEU A 112 -9.28 1.04 -10.78
N VAL A 113 -8.31 0.16 -10.64
CA VAL A 113 -7.84 -0.29 -9.33
C VAL A 113 -7.15 0.89 -8.65
N ASP A 114 -7.83 1.48 -7.66
CA ASP A 114 -7.38 2.70 -6.99
C ASP A 114 -6.27 2.45 -5.96
N SER A 115 -5.92 1.19 -5.71
CA SER A 115 -4.88 0.80 -4.78
C SER A 115 -3.78 0.02 -5.50
N ILE A 116 -2.55 0.54 -5.45
CA ILE A 116 -1.37 -0.11 -6.03
C ILE A 116 -0.38 -0.38 -4.90
N LEU A 117 0.14 -1.61 -4.81
CA LEU A 117 1.21 -1.98 -3.90
C LEU A 117 2.44 -2.44 -4.67
N VAL A 118 3.56 -1.77 -4.46
CA VAL A 118 4.89 -2.24 -4.88
C VAL A 118 5.59 -2.80 -3.65
N PHE A 119 5.63 -4.12 -3.53
CA PHE A 119 6.23 -4.80 -2.38
C PHE A 119 7.58 -5.42 -2.72
N GLY A 120 8.61 -5.01 -1.99
CA GLY A 120 9.96 -5.53 -2.11
C GLY A 120 10.39 -6.40 -0.95
N CYS A 121 11.00 -7.55 -1.26
CA CYS A 121 11.67 -8.36 -0.26
C CYS A 121 12.89 -9.08 -0.87
N ARG A 122 13.60 -9.88 -0.06
CA ARG A 122 14.76 -10.59 -0.58
C ARG A 122 14.38 -11.78 -1.41
N LYS A 123 13.54 -12.66 -0.86
CA LYS A 123 13.07 -13.89 -1.51
C LYS A 123 11.57 -14.04 -1.34
N GLN A 124 10.90 -14.44 -2.40
CA GLN A 124 9.47 -14.73 -2.34
C GLN A 124 9.17 -15.82 -1.31
N SER A 125 9.91 -16.92 -1.34
CA SER A 125 9.67 -18.08 -0.49
C SER A 125 9.90 -17.86 1.00
N ALA A 126 10.59 -16.77 1.39
CA ALA A 126 10.97 -16.53 2.79
C ALA A 126 10.41 -15.23 3.38
N ASP A 127 10.35 -14.18 2.59
CA ASP A 127 10.14 -12.82 3.07
C ASP A 127 8.90 -12.14 2.45
N PHE A 128 8.11 -12.85 1.65
CA PHE A 128 6.89 -12.29 1.03
C PHE A 128 5.72 -12.37 2.01
N TYR A 129 5.69 -11.42 2.95
CA TYR A 129 4.67 -11.36 4.00
C TYR A 129 3.27 -11.12 3.43
N TYR A 130 2.27 -11.84 3.98
CA TYR A 130 0.85 -11.73 3.63
C TYR A 130 0.53 -12.11 2.18
N GLU A 131 1.31 -13.00 1.56
CA GLU A 131 1.16 -13.38 0.15
C GLU A 131 -0.26 -13.79 -0.23
N SER A 132 -0.91 -14.63 0.59
CA SER A 132 -2.27 -15.11 0.33
C SER A 132 -3.30 -13.98 0.36
N GLU A 133 -3.11 -12.99 1.24
CA GLU A 133 -3.97 -11.83 1.36
C GLU A 133 -3.83 -10.92 0.13
N TRP A 134 -2.58 -10.63 -0.28
CA TRP A 134 -2.33 -9.85 -1.49
C TRP A 134 -2.91 -10.49 -2.74
N LYS A 135 -2.79 -11.80 -2.88
CA LYS A 135 -3.40 -12.55 -3.99
C LYS A 135 -4.92 -12.40 -3.97
N SER A 136 -5.55 -12.61 -2.82
CA SER A 136 -7.00 -12.47 -2.68
C SER A 136 -7.50 -11.07 -3.04
N LEU A 137 -6.79 -10.00 -2.62
CA LEU A 137 -7.12 -8.64 -2.99
C LEU A 137 -6.95 -8.36 -4.49
N SER A 138 -5.91 -8.93 -5.10
CA SER A 138 -5.66 -8.80 -6.53
C SER A 138 -6.70 -9.55 -7.36
N ASP A 139 -7.10 -10.75 -6.94
CA ASP A 139 -8.11 -11.58 -7.62
C ASP A 139 -9.49 -10.90 -7.63
N ARG A 140 -9.78 -10.10 -6.61
CA ARG A 140 -11.00 -9.28 -6.51
C ARG A 140 -10.88 -7.92 -7.20
N ALA A 141 -9.78 -7.64 -7.88
CA ALA A 141 -9.46 -6.33 -8.46
C ALA A 141 -9.47 -5.15 -7.47
N SER A 142 -9.35 -5.41 -6.16
CA SER A 142 -9.23 -4.38 -5.12
C SER A 142 -7.80 -3.85 -4.96
N LEU A 143 -6.81 -4.57 -5.50
CA LEU A 143 -5.41 -4.22 -5.40
C LEU A 143 -4.65 -4.60 -6.67
N ARG A 144 -3.85 -3.68 -7.17
CA ARG A 144 -2.81 -3.99 -8.14
C ARG A 144 -1.49 -4.26 -7.41
N LEU A 145 -0.98 -5.47 -7.50
CA LEU A 145 0.25 -5.90 -6.85
C LEU A 145 1.42 -5.92 -7.83
N LEU A 146 2.51 -5.24 -7.47
CA LEU A 146 3.81 -5.35 -8.11
C LEU A 146 4.83 -5.85 -7.09
N THR A 147 5.67 -6.79 -7.47
CA THR A 147 6.66 -7.39 -6.57
C THR A 147 8.09 -7.17 -7.04
N ALA A 148 9.01 -7.02 -6.08
CA ALA A 148 10.43 -6.84 -6.33
C ALA A 148 11.22 -7.78 -5.41
N PHE A 149 11.64 -8.94 -5.93
CA PHE A 149 12.43 -9.91 -5.20
C PHE A 149 13.92 -9.70 -5.52
N SER A 150 14.70 -9.20 -4.55
CA SER A 150 16.07 -8.76 -4.81
C SER A 150 17.09 -9.89 -4.90
N ARG A 151 16.71 -11.16 -4.58
CA ARG A 151 17.62 -12.32 -4.56
C ARG A 151 17.04 -13.58 -5.22
N ASP A 152 15.92 -13.48 -5.93
CA ASP A 152 15.31 -14.63 -6.62
C ASP A 152 15.76 -14.75 -8.06
N GLN A 153 16.37 -13.69 -8.62
CA GLN A 153 16.94 -13.69 -9.96
C GLN A 153 18.42 -13.26 -9.94
N TYR A 154 19.09 -13.41 -11.07
CA TYR A 154 20.51 -13.09 -11.23
C TYR A 154 20.84 -11.62 -10.97
N TYR A 155 19.93 -10.69 -11.28
CA TYR A 155 20.09 -9.26 -11.02
C TYR A 155 19.23 -8.81 -9.84
N LYS A 156 19.64 -7.71 -9.21
CA LYS A 156 18.88 -7.16 -8.07
C LYS A 156 17.68 -6.34 -8.55
N MET A 157 16.49 -6.80 -8.23
CA MET A 157 15.25 -6.04 -8.44
C MET A 157 14.85 -5.39 -7.12
N TYR A 158 14.74 -4.07 -7.12
CA TYR A 158 14.27 -3.28 -5.98
C TYR A 158 12.97 -2.56 -6.31
N VAL A 159 12.23 -2.13 -5.28
CA VAL A 159 10.92 -1.49 -5.42
C VAL A 159 10.92 -0.26 -6.30
N GLN A 160 11.94 0.58 -6.21
CA GLN A 160 12.06 1.79 -7.03
C GLN A 160 12.14 1.44 -8.52
N ARG A 161 12.90 0.43 -8.87
CA ARG A 161 13.01 -0.04 -10.24
C ARG A 161 11.73 -0.69 -10.73
N ALA A 162 11.10 -1.53 -9.90
CA ALA A 162 9.81 -2.14 -10.23
C ALA A 162 8.71 -1.08 -10.46
N ALA A 163 8.69 -0.03 -9.63
CA ALA A 163 7.77 1.08 -9.81
C ALA A 163 8.05 1.88 -11.09
N ARG A 164 9.32 2.15 -11.40
CA ARG A 164 9.75 2.87 -12.61
C ARG A 164 9.39 2.13 -13.89
N GLU A 165 9.66 0.82 -13.94
CA GLU A 165 9.48 0.00 -15.15
C GLU A 165 8.00 -0.40 -15.39
N ALA A 166 7.14 -0.23 -14.41
CA ALA A 166 5.73 -0.60 -14.53
C ALA A 166 5.03 0.19 -15.65
N ASP A 167 4.18 -0.50 -16.40
CA ASP A 167 3.43 0.05 -17.55
C ASP A 167 4.34 0.69 -18.62
N GLY A 168 5.49 0.08 -18.86
CA GLY A 168 6.46 0.63 -19.81
C GLY A 168 7.05 1.98 -19.35
N GLY A 169 7.12 2.22 -18.03
CA GLY A 169 7.66 3.44 -17.44
C GLY A 169 6.65 4.55 -17.20
N THR A 170 5.36 4.32 -17.41
CA THR A 170 4.33 5.37 -17.30
C THR A 170 3.51 5.32 -16.01
N MET A 171 3.62 4.26 -15.20
CA MET A 171 2.80 4.09 -14.00
C MET A 171 2.93 5.26 -13.03
N LEU A 172 4.15 5.69 -12.70
CA LEU A 172 4.39 6.76 -11.73
C LEU A 172 3.82 8.10 -12.20
N THR A 173 4.08 8.47 -13.46
CA THR A 173 3.60 9.73 -14.03
C THR A 173 2.08 9.74 -14.14
N ARG A 174 1.48 8.67 -14.61
CA ARG A 174 0.01 8.54 -14.68
C ARG A 174 -0.61 8.63 -13.29
N HIS A 175 -0.08 7.88 -12.31
CA HIS A 175 -0.64 7.88 -10.96
C HIS A 175 -0.60 9.28 -10.33
N ILE A 176 0.51 10.00 -10.47
CA ILE A 176 0.71 11.29 -9.79
C ILE A 176 0.06 12.45 -10.57
N LEU A 177 0.30 12.54 -11.88
CA LEU A 177 -0.12 13.70 -12.66
C LEU A 177 -1.56 13.60 -13.20
N GLU A 178 -1.94 12.42 -13.69
CA GLU A 178 -3.26 12.23 -14.29
C GLU A 178 -4.31 11.89 -13.22
N ASN A 179 -4.01 10.88 -12.38
CA ASN A 179 -4.96 10.41 -11.36
C ASN A 179 -4.90 11.21 -10.05
N ARG A 180 -3.94 12.14 -9.90
CA ARG A 180 -3.71 12.90 -8.66
C ARG A 180 -3.61 12.00 -7.42
N GLY A 181 -3.04 10.83 -7.59
CA GLY A 181 -2.94 9.81 -6.56
C GLY A 181 -1.88 10.14 -5.50
N ALA A 182 -2.12 9.69 -4.29
CA ALA A 182 -1.18 9.81 -3.17
C ALA A 182 -0.13 8.70 -3.20
N VAL A 183 1.08 9.00 -2.74
CA VAL A 183 2.19 8.03 -2.65
C VAL A 183 2.60 7.84 -1.20
N TYR A 184 2.59 6.60 -0.74
CA TYR A 184 3.04 6.19 0.60
C TYR A 184 4.28 5.31 0.51
N ILE A 185 5.35 5.72 1.19
CA ILE A 185 6.62 5.01 1.18
C ILE A 185 6.93 4.53 2.59
N ALA A 186 7.15 3.23 2.77
CA ALA A 186 7.50 2.65 4.07
C ALA A 186 8.63 1.64 3.98
N GLY A 187 9.69 1.88 4.74
CA GLY A 187 10.90 1.05 4.75
C GLY A 187 12.12 1.80 5.26
N GLY A 188 13.32 1.30 4.94
CA GLY A 188 14.56 1.97 5.33
C GLY A 188 14.76 3.32 4.64
N ALA A 189 15.38 4.29 5.33
CA ALA A 189 15.59 5.64 4.82
C ALA A 189 16.27 5.68 3.43
N LYS A 190 17.28 4.83 3.21
CA LYS A 190 17.95 4.72 1.91
C LYS A 190 16.99 4.32 0.78
N MET A 191 16.12 3.36 1.05
CA MET A 191 15.10 2.93 0.07
C MET A 191 14.12 4.07 -0.22
N ALA A 192 13.67 4.78 0.80
CA ALA A 192 12.75 5.91 0.63
C ALA A 192 13.36 7.03 -0.22
N HIS A 193 14.65 7.36 -0.02
CA HIS A 193 15.35 8.30 -0.88
C HIS A 193 15.43 7.81 -2.33
N CYS A 194 15.86 6.58 -2.56
CA CYS A 194 15.93 6.05 -3.93
C CYS A 194 14.57 6.05 -4.63
N VAL A 195 13.47 5.75 -3.92
CA VAL A 195 12.12 5.82 -4.49
C VAL A 195 11.75 7.27 -4.85
N LYS A 196 12.05 8.23 -3.97
CA LYS A 196 11.80 9.65 -4.26
C LYS A 196 12.58 10.14 -5.47
N ASP A 197 13.86 9.78 -5.55
CA ASP A 197 14.73 10.16 -6.67
C ASP A 197 14.17 9.63 -7.99
N GLU A 198 13.76 8.36 -8.03
CA GLU A 198 13.13 7.76 -9.22
C GLU A 198 11.83 8.45 -9.62
N ILE A 199 10.98 8.82 -8.65
CA ILE A 199 9.75 9.55 -8.93
C ILE A 199 10.08 10.92 -9.52
N VAL A 200 11.04 11.66 -8.93
CA VAL A 200 11.49 12.96 -9.45
C VAL A 200 12.02 12.83 -10.87
N GLU A 201 12.85 11.82 -11.16
CA GLU A 201 13.37 11.60 -12.51
C GLU A 201 12.26 11.29 -13.52
N CYS A 202 11.30 10.42 -13.16
CA CYS A 202 10.16 10.10 -14.02
C CYS A 202 9.29 11.34 -14.31
N LEU A 203 9.00 12.14 -13.30
CA LEU A 203 8.22 13.38 -13.45
C LEU A 203 8.99 14.43 -14.25
N ALA A 204 10.29 14.61 -14.00
CA ALA A 204 11.13 15.57 -14.69
C ALA A 204 11.23 15.29 -16.20
N ALA A 205 11.10 14.03 -16.61
CA ALA A 205 11.13 13.66 -18.02
C ALA A 205 9.88 14.11 -18.81
N VAL A 206 8.77 14.39 -18.12
CA VAL A 206 7.48 14.74 -18.76
C VAL A 206 7.00 16.16 -18.43
N LEU A 207 7.50 16.74 -17.34
CA LEU A 207 7.11 18.10 -16.93
C LEU A 207 7.97 19.17 -17.63
N PRO A 208 7.36 20.27 -18.12
CA PRO A 208 8.09 21.34 -18.81
C PRO A 208 9.18 22.00 -17.97
N GLY A 209 8.96 22.15 -16.66
CA GLY A 209 9.90 22.72 -15.70
C GLY A 209 10.95 21.72 -15.18
N GLY A 210 10.95 20.49 -15.71
CA GLY A 210 11.92 19.46 -15.38
C GLY A 210 11.98 19.13 -13.88
N GLU A 211 13.19 18.91 -13.36
CA GLU A 211 13.40 18.50 -11.97
C GLU A 211 12.86 19.50 -10.93
N ARG A 212 12.92 20.79 -11.24
CA ARG A 212 12.40 21.82 -10.33
C ARG A 212 10.91 21.69 -10.13
N GLU A 213 10.17 21.53 -11.21
CA GLU A 213 8.71 21.34 -11.16
C GLU A 213 8.35 19.99 -10.54
N ALA A 214 9.08 18.93 -10.89
CA ALA A 214 8.88 17.60 -10.30
C ALA A 214 8.99 17.60 -8.76
N LYS A 215 9.93 18.37 -8.21
CA LYS A 215 10.09 18.54 -6.75
C LYS A 215 8.99 19.36 -6.07
N LEU A 216 8.26 20.16 -6.82
CA LEU A 216 7.12 20.93 -6.29
C LEU A 216 5.82 20.12 -6.30
N VAL A 217 5.73 19.10 -7.14
CA VAL A 217 4.58 18.19 -7.23
C VAL A 217 4.60 17.17 -6.09
N LEU A 218 5.78 16.82 -5.56
CA LEU A 218 5.99 15.86 -4.47
C LEU A 218 6.02 16.53 -3.08
#